data_08d4fa8638d0574a1aabc695165a5a3f
#
_entry.id   08d4fa8638d0574a1aabc695165a5a3f
#
_cell.length_a   1.000
_cell.length_b   1.000
_cell.length_c   1.000
_cell.angle_alpha   90.00
_cell.angle_beta   90.00
_cell.angle_gamma   90.00
#
_symmetry.space_group_name_H-M   'P 1'
#
loop_
_entity.id
_entity.type
_entity.pdbx_description
1 polymer ?
#
loop_
_entity_poly.entity_id
_entity_poly.type
_entity_poly.pdbx_seq_one_letter_code
_entity_poly.pdbx_strand_id
1 'polypeptide(L)'
;MLKSQISEFYEERDKVQYDLPQFSKGVIDYVNNKWKKDDKFRYAIWGENDASERLYNYLKTNYKNAEFVAFYDSYKMITYHGIKAQHPRQIKNDDVFVFVTGYTATDAAREMFQNMNRSEDSYYLFGSVVRGY
;
A
#
# COMPACT_ATOMS: atom_id res chain seq x y z
N MET A 1 -20.44 -11.23 0.44
CA MET A 1 -20.52 -10.30 0.35
C MET A 1 -21.31 -10.05 0.70
N LEU A 2 -21.25 -10.16 0.52
CA LEU A 2 -21.44 -9.51 0.32
C LEU A 2 -21.76 -8.92 0.60
N LYS A 3 -22.43 -9.67 1.45
CA LYS A 3 -22.28 -8.36 0.88
C LYS A 3 -23.51 -7.91 0.18
N SER A 4 -23.68 -6.61 0.10
CA SER A 4 -24.83 -6.03 -0.56
C SER A 4 -24.70 -6.12 -2.09
N GLN A 5 -25.74 -5.74 -2.79
CA GLN A 5 -25.70 -5.71 -4.25
C GLN A 5 -24.69 -4.72 -4.76
N ILE A 6 -24.55 -3.60 -4.11
CA ILE A 6 -23.52 -2.63 -4.48
C ILE A 6 -22.16 -3.21 -4.25
N SER A 7 -21.99 -3.88 -3.12
CA SER A 7 -20.73 -4.56 -2.84
C SER A 7 -20.42 -5.61 -3.89
N GLU A 8 -21.44 -6.34 -4.31
CA GLU A 8 -21.28 -7.36 -5.32
C GLU A 8 -20.80 -6.76 -6.62
N PHE A 9 -21.39 -5.63 -7.01
CA PHE A 9 -20.96 -4.90 -8.19
C PHE A 9 -19.50 -4.45 -8.06
N TYR A 10 -19.15 -3.92 -6.93
CA TYR A 10 -17.76 -3.48 -6.71
C TYR A 10 -16.80 -4.66 -6.66
N GLU A 11 -17.24 -5.78 -6.13
CA GLU A 11 -16.41 -6.98 -6.13
C GLU A 11 -16.11 -7.44 -7.54
N GLU A 12 -17.13 -7.43 -8.40
CA GLU A 12 -16.95 -7.80 -9.80
C GLU A 12 -15.96 -6.88 -10.47
N ARG A 13 -16.17 -5.58 -10.29
CA ARG A 13 -15.27 -4.60 -10.86
C ARG A 13 -13.87 -4.75 -10.32
N ASP A 14 -13.74 -5.00 -9.02
CA ASP A 14 -12.44 -5.14 -8.40
C ASP A 14 -11.72 -6.38 -8.89
N LYS A 15 -12.44 -7.46 -9.13
CA LYS A 15 -11.84 -8.66 -9.69
C LYS A 15 -11.28 -8.40 -11.07
N VAL A 16 -11.94 -7.57 -11.83
CA VAL A 16 -11.47 -7.21 -13.17
C VAL A 16 -10.28 -6.27 -13.09
N GLN A 17 -10.37 -5.26 -12.22
CA GLN A 17 -9.35 -4.23 -12.11
C GLN A 17 -8.25 -4.56 -11.11
N TYR A 18 -8.63 -5.24 -10.03
CA TYR A 18 -7.77 -5.45 -8.88
C TYR A 18 -7.85 -6.89 -8.41
N ASP A 19 -7.58 -7.82 -9.31
CA ASP A 19 -7.53 -9.24 -8.96
C ASP A 19 -6.67 -9.38 -7.70
N LEU A 20 -7.29 -9.47 -6.54
CA LEU A 20 -6.60 -9.41 -5.26
C LEU A 20 -5.51 -10.47 -5.11
N PRO A 21 -5.74 -11.74 -5.51
CA PRO A 21 -4.65 -12.72 -5.44
C PRO A 21 -3.45 -12.32 -6.28
N GLN A 22 -3.66 -11.85 -7.51
CA GLN A 22 -2.57 -11.41 -8.38
C GLN A 22 -1.96 -10.12 -7.86
N PHE A 23 -2.80 -9.22 -7.38
CA PHE A 23 -2.36 -7.95 -6.82
C PHE A 23 -1.42 -8.19 -5.65
N SER A 24 -1.85 -9.08 -4.73
CA SER A 24 -1.02 -9.41 -3.56
C SER A 24 0.27 -10.10 -3.98
N LYS A 25 0.20 -10.98 -4.98
CA LYS A 25 1.38 -11.67 -5.47
C LYS A 25 2.39 -10.68 -6.04
N GLY A 26 1.91 -9.68 -6.77
CA GLY A 26 2.78 -8.67 -7.36
C GLY A 26 3.58 -7.93 -6.31
N VAL A 27 2.93 -7.48 -5.25
CA VAL A 27 3.64 -6.74 -4.21
C VAL A 27 4.56 -7.66 -3.41
N ILE A 28 4.14 -8.90 -3.19
CA ILE A 28 4.97 -9.86 -2.47
C ILE A 28 6.24 -10.17 -3.26
N ASP A 29 6.12 -10.37 -4.57
CA ASP A 29 7.27 -10.57 -5.42
C ASP A 29 8.19 -9.35 -5.40
N TYR A 30 7.62 -8.16 -5.45
CA TYR A 30 8.39 -6.93 -5.37
C TYR A 30 9.18 -6.85 -4.08
N VAL A 31 8.50 -7.11 -2.96
CA VAL A 31 9.12 -7.05 -1.63
C VAL A 31 10.27 -8.06 -1.55
N ASN A 32 10.02 -9.28 -1.99
CA ASN A 32 11.02 -10.35 -1.90
C ASN A 32 12.23 -10.09 -2.80
N ASN A 33 12.04 -9.34 -3.86
CA ASN A 33 13.16 -8.95 -4.73
C ASN A 33 13.93 -7.76 -4.18
N LYS A 34 13.26 -6.92 -3.41
CA LYS A 34 13.89 -5.70 -2.91
C LYS A 34 14.65 -5.92 -1.61
N TRP A 35 14.12 -6.75 -0.72
CA TRP A 35 14.70 -6.94 0.60
C TRP A 35 14.93 -8.42 0.91
N LYS A 36 15.95 -8.66 1.73
CA LYS A 36 16.20 -9.96 2.32
C LYS A 36 15.40 -10.06 3.62
N LYS A 37 15.14 -11.30 4.05
CA LYS A 37 14.25 -11.54 5.19
C LYS A 37 14.72 -10.91 6.49
N ASP A 38 16.00 -10.70 6.65
CA ASP A 38 16.54 -10.10 7.87
C ASP A 38 16.97 -8.65 7.68
N ASP A 39 16.69 -8.06 6.53
CA ASP A 39 16.98 -6.64 6.30
C ASP A 39 16.15 -5.77 7.25
N LYS A 40 16.77 -4.67 7.68
CA LYS A 40 16.06 -3.66 8.47
C LYS A 40 15.57 -2.59 7.53
N PHE A 41 14.28 -2.31 7.60
CA PHE A 41 13.74 -1.18 6.86
C PHE A 41 12.48 -0.69 7.54
N ARG A 42 12.15 0.58 7.33
CA ARG A 42 10.96 1.19 7.87
C ARG A 42 10.01 1.48 6.71
N TYR A 43 8.73 1.26 6.95
CA TYR A 43 7.76 1.46 5.89
C TYR A 43 6.48 2.09 6.41
N ALA A 44 5.77 2.72 5.48
CA ALA A 44 4.47 3.33 5.71
C ALA A 44 3.47 2.72 4.74
N ILE A 45 2.20 2.79 5.11
CA ILE A 45 1.11 2.35 4.26
C ILE A 45 0.18 3.54 4.04
N TRP A 46 -0.23 3.74 2.79
CA TRP A 46 -1.19 4.77 2.42
C TRP A 46 -2.42 4.06 1.88
N GLY A 47 -3.48 3.99 2.71
CA GLY A 47 -4.73 3.37 2.35
C GLY A 47 -4.98 2.07 3.10
N GLU A 48 -6.20 1.92 3.61
CA GLU A 48 -6.58 0.73 4.38
C GLU A 48 -7.59 -0.07 3.55
N ASN A 49 -7.23 -1.32 3.25
CA ASN A 49 -8.08 -2.25 2.50
C ASN A 49 -7.52 -3.66 2.66
N ASP A 50 -8.09 -4.62 1.94
CA ASP A 50 -7.63 -6.01 2.03
C ASP A 50 -6.18 -6.15 1.58
N ALA A 51 -5.77 -5.39 0.58
CA ALA A 51 -4.40 -5.45 0.09
C ALA A 51 -3.41 -4.95 1.14
N SER A 52 -3.75 -3.86 1.82
CA SER A 52 -2.87 -3.34 2.88
C SER A 52 -2.76 -4.34 4.02
N GLU A 53 -3.87 -4.99 4.37
CA GLU A 53 -3.87 -5.96 5.46
C GLU A 53 -3.02 -7.18 5.10
N ARG A 54 -3.13 -7.67 3.87
CA ARG A 54 -2.30 -8.79 3.42
C ARG A 54 -0.83 -8.41 3.43
N LEU A 55 -0.51 -7.22 2.98
CA LEU A 55 0.87 -6.74 3.00
C LEU A 55 1.41 -6.63 4.41
N TYR A 56 0.65 -6.01 5.30
CA TYR A 56 1.08 -5.83 6.68
C TYR A 56 1.37 -7.19 7.33
N ASN A 57 0.45 -8.14 7.16
CA ASN A 57 0.61 -9.45 7.77
C ASN A 57 1.77 -10.22 7.17
N TYR A 58 1.97 -10.10 5.87
CA TYR A 58 3.08 -10.76 5.21
C TYR A 58 4.42 -10.23 5.72
N LEU A 59 4.55 -8.91 5.82
CA LEU A 59 5.79 -8.32 6.31
C LEU A 59 6.03 -8.68 7.77
N LYS A 60 4.99 -8.62 8.59
CA LYS A 60 5.12 -8.96 10.00
C LYS A 60 5.57 -10.41 10.19
N THR A 61 5.07 -11.31 9.37
CA THR A 61 5.38 -12.73 9.49
C THR A 61 6.75 -13.08 8.93
N ASN A 62 7.15 -12.43 7.84
CA ASN A 62 8.33 -12.87 7.08
C ASN A 62 9.53 -11.95 7.18
N TYR A 63 9.35 -10.72 7.63
CA TYR A 63 10.42 -9.72 7.70
C TYR A 63 10.51 -9.20 9.11
N LYS A 64 11.22 -9.91 9.96
CA LYS A 64 11.23 -9.62 11.41
C LYS A 64 11.78 -8.25 11.75
N ASN A 65 12.58 -7.68 10.88
CA ASN A 65 13.21 -6.39 11.13
C ASN A 65 12.55 -5.25 10.34
N ALA A 66 11.44 -5.52 9.66
CA ALA A 66 10.65 -4.48 9.02
C ALA A 66 9.81 -3.78 10.08
N GLU A 67 9.80 -2.47 10.03
CA GLU A 67 9.09 -1.67 11.03
C GLU A 67 8.03 -0.81 10.36
N PHE A 68 6.78 -1.00 10.78
CA PHE A 68 5.65 -0.19 10.31
C PHE A 68 5.65 1.10 11.14
N VAL A 69 5.91 2.25 10.49
CA VAL A 69 6.13 3.49 11.24
C VAL A 69 5.11 4.58 10.96
N ALA A 70 4.33 4.48 9.88
CA ALA A 70 3.37 5.53 9.56
C ALA A 70 2.23 4.98 8.72
N PHE A 71 1.07 5.57 8.90
CA PHE A 71 -0.12 5.24 8.13
C PHE A 71 -0.75 6.53 7.61
N TYR A 72 -1.12 6.54 6.33
CA TYR A 72 -1.67 7.73 5.69
C TYR A 72 -3.02 7.43 5.08
N ASP A 73 -3.95 8.35 5.23
CA ASP A 73 -5.26 8.27 4.61
C ASP A 73 -5.80 9.67 4.44
N SER A 74 -6.38 9.96 3.26
CA SER A 74 -6.88 11.29 2.96
C SER A 74 -8.18 11.60 3.69
N TYR A 75 -8.92 10.59 4.08
CA TYR A 75 -10.26 10.76 4.60
C TYR A 75 -10.50 10.15 5.97
N LYS A 76 -9.92 8.99 6.23
CA LYS A 76 -10.18 8.25 7.46
C LYS A 76 -9.14 8.58 8.52
N MET A 77 -9.62 9.02 9.67
CA MET A 77 -8.72 9.33 10.80
C MET A 77 -8.79 8.17 11.80
N ILE A 78 -8.36 7.00 11.34
CA ILE A 78 -8.41 5.78 12.15
C ILE A 78 -7.02 5.46 12.71
N THR A 79 -6.99 4.49 13.61
CA THR A 79 -5.73 3.91 14.07
C THR A 79 -5.59 2.56 13.38
N TYR A 80 -4.50 2.36 12.67
CA TYR A 80 -4.26 1.16 11.88
C TYR A 80 -3.06 0.44 12.45
N HIS A 81 -3.31 -0.75 12.99
CA HIS A 81 -2.27 -1.56 13.65
C HIS A 81 -1.43 -0.72 14.61
N GLY A 82 -2.13 0.07 15.43
CA GLY A 82 -1.48 0.86 16.46
C GLY A 82 -0.94 2.21 16.01
N ILE A 83 -1.00 2.51 14.72
CA ILE A 83 -0.47 3.76 14.18
C ILE A 83 -1.64 4.68 13.78
N LYS A 84 -1.63 5.90 14.31
CA LYS A 84 -2.68 6.85 14.03
C LYS A 84 -2.52 7.41 12.61
N ALA A 85 -3.63 7.49 11.88
CA ALA A 85 -3.61 7.99 10.51
C ALA A 85 -3.17 9.45 10.45
N GLN A 86 -2.41 9.76 9.41
CA GLN A 86 -2.02 11.13 9.08
C GLN A 86 -2.44 11.40 7.65
N HIS A 87 -2.63 12.69 7.33
CA HIS A 87 -2.93 13.05 5.95
C HIS A 87 -1.69 12.84 5.09
N PRO A 88 -1.85 12.36 3.85
CA PRO A 88 -0.69 12.10 2.98
C PRO A 88 0.21 13.30 2.76
N ARG A 89 -0.32 14.53 2.87
CA ARG A 89 0.53 15.70 2.72
C ARG A 89 1.61 15.81 3.80
N GLN A 90 1.51 14.98 4.85
CA GLN A 90 2.52 14.91 5.90
C GLN A 90 3.71 14.05 5.51
N ILE A 91 3.64 13.34 4.39
CA ILE A 91 4.74 12.47 3.96
C ILE A 91 5.96 13.33 3.65
N LYS A 92 7.09 12.95 4.20
CA LYS A 92 8.34 13.65 3.99
C LYS A 92 9.22 12.87 3.03
N ASN A 93 10.16 13.55 2.42
CA ASN A 93 11.14 12.90 1.55
C ASN A 93 12.26 12.36 2.45
N ASP A 94 12.06 11.16 2.95
CA ASP A 94 12.95 10.51 3.89
C ASP A 94 13.19 9.05 3.45
N ASP A 95 13.75 8.24 4.34
CA ASP A 95 14.11 6.86 4.02
C ASP A 95 13.00 5.86 4.33
N VAL A 96 11.81 6.32 4.69
CA VAL A 96 10.67 5.43 4.95
C VAL A 96 10.07 5.02 3.62
N PHE A 97 10.00 3.72 3.37
CA PHE A 97 9.39 3.20 2.14
C PHE A 97 7.87 3.33 2.24
N VAL A 98 7.21 3.81 1.17
CA VAL A 98 5.77 4.01 1.21
C VAL A 98 5.07 3.04 0.26
N PHE A 99 4.19 2.22 0.81
CA PHE A 99 3.31 1.36 0.01
C PHE A 99 1.97 2.08 -0.14
N VAL A 100 1.62 2.44 -1.37
CA VAL A 100 0.35 3.10 -1.65
C VAL A 100 -0.65 2.01 -2.04
N THR A 101 -1.43 1.58 -1.07
CA THR A 101 -2.37 0.49 -1.23
C THR A 101 -3.76 0.97 -1.65
N GLY A 102 -4.04 2.25 -1.48
CA GLY A 102 -5.32 2.81 -1.89
C GLY A 102 -5.40 2.92 -3.40
N TYR A 103 -6.36 2.24 -4.00
CA TYR A 103 -6.48 2.21 -5.45
C TYR A 103 -6.70 3.60 -6.02
N THR A 104 -7.56 4.36 -5.38
CA THR A 104 -7.92 5.69 -5.88
C THR A 104 -6.85 6.73 -5.59
N ALA A 105 -5.87 6.38 -4.76
CA ALA A 105 -4.79 7.31 -4.41
C ALA A 105 -3.60 7.23 -5.36
N THR A 106 -3.59 6.26 -6.27
CA THR A 106 -2.42 5.98 -7.10
C THR A 106 -1.95 7.21 -7.87
N ASP A 107 -2.85 7.86 -8.59
CA ASP A 107 -2.45 9.00 -9.43
C ASP A 107 -2.02 10.19 -8.58
N ALA A 108 -2.75 10.44 -7.50
CA ALA A 108 -2.40 11.55 -6.60
C ALA A 108 -1.05 11.30 -5.94
N ALA A 109 -0.80 10.07 -5.54
CA ALA A 109 0.47 9.70 -4.91
C ALA A 109 1.62 9.84 -5.88
N ARG A 110 1.44 9.35 -7.11
CA ARG A 110 2.47 9.46 -8.13
C ARG A 110 2.85 10.91 -8.36
N GLU A 111 1.85 11.76 -8.54
CA GLU A 111 2.08 13.17 -8.78
C GLU A 111 2.78 13.83 -7.60
N MET A 112 2.32 13.54 -6.40
CA MET A 112 2.91 14.10 -5.19
C MET A 112 4.37 13.70 -5.05
N PHE A 113 4.66 12.41 -5.25
CA PHE A 113 6.03 11.92 -5.11
C PHE A 113 6.95 12.50 -6.18
N GLN A 114 6.44 12.64 -7.40
CA GLN A 114 7.22 13.28 -8.47
C GLN A 114 7.51 14.74 -8.14
N ASN A 115 6.53 15.46 -7.61
CA ASN A 115 6.72 16.84 -7.25
C ASN A 115 7.71 17.01 -6.09
N MET A 116 7.82 16.01 -5.23
CA MET A 116 8.79 16.00 -4.15
C MET A 116 10.17 15.55 -4.59
N ASN A 117 10.30 15.12 -5.84
CA ASN A 117 11.51 14.48 -6.34
C ASN A 117 11.87 13.24 -5.52
N ARG A 118 10.84 12.52 -5.06
CA ARG A 118 11.06 11.30 -4.29
C ARG A 118 11.48 10.17 -5.25
N SER A 119 12.50 9.42 -4.86
CA SER A 119 13.03 8.34 -5.70
C SER A 119 11.94 7.28 -5.95
N GLU A 120 11.88 6.78 -7.19
CA GLU A 120 10.93 5.71 -7.53
C GLU A 120 11.22 4.41 -6.77
N ASP A 121 12.44 4.28 -6.26
CA ASP A 121 12.82 3.12 -5.46
C ASP A 121 12.28 3.20 -4.02
N SER A 122 11.63 4.29 -3.66
CA SER A 122 11.21 4.54 -2.29
C SER A 122 9.70 4.38 -2.09
N TYR A 123 8.98 3.95 -3.12
CA TYR A 123 7.53 3.72 -2.98
C TYR A 123 7.04 2.68 -3.97
N TYR A 124 5.89 2.11 -3.68
CA TYR A 124 5.26 1.12 -4.54
C TYR A 124 3.78 1.46 -4.66
N LEU A 125 3.30 1.58 -5.89
CA LEU A 125 1.92 1.97 -6.18
C LEU A 125 1.12 0.74 -6.57
N PHE A 126 0.28 0.27 -5.67
CA PHE A 126 -0.53 -0.92 -5.91
C PHE A 126 -1.43 -0.75 -7.14
N GLY A 127 -2.05 0.41 -7.25
CA GLY A 127 -2.94 0.66 -8.37
C GLY A 127 -2.24 0.59 -9.71
N SER A 128 -0.98 1.00 -9.77
CA SER A 128 -0.21 0.95 -11.02
C SER A 128 0.00 -0.48 -11.49
N VAL A 129 0.22 -1.38 -10.56
CA VAL A 129 0.45 -2.79 -10.89
C VAL A 129 -0.77 -3.40 -11.55
N VAL A 130 -1.94 -3.09 -11.01
CA VAL A 130 -3.19 -3.67 -11.50
C VAL A 130 -3.70 -2.95 -12.73
N ARG A 131 -3.41 -1.66 -12.81
CA ARG A 131 -3.90 -0.82 -13.91
C ARG A 131 -2.96 -0.78 -15.09
N GLY A 132 -2.08 -1.72 -15.17
CA GLY A 132 -1.19 -1.84 -16.30
C GLY A 132 -1.88 -2.32 -17.57
N TYR A 133 -3.19 -2.21 -17.59
CA TYR A 133 -3.96 -2.55 -18.77
C TYR A 133 -3.95 -1.42 -19.78
#